data_e4bb27e2644aea33d49681a40f8569eb
#
_entry.id   e4bb27e2644aea33d49681a40f8569eb
#
_cell.length_a   1.000
_cell.length_b   1.000
_cell.length_c   1.000
_cell.angle_alpha   90.00
_cell.angle_beta   90.00
_cell.angle_gamma   90.00
#
_symmetry.space_group_name_H-M   'P 1'
#
loop_
_entity.id
_entity.type
_entity.pdbx_description
1 polymer ?
#
loop_
_entity_poly.entity_id
_entity_poly.type
_entity_poly.pdbx_seq_one_letter_code
_entity_poly.pdbx_strand_id
1 'polypeptide(L)'
;MLVFLIHVRDPQFYAVPAAGRAKNGNLRIMGFPPIGIMSLSAVLKRAGHECVMFDQANTETPNQVIIEQIRMRRPQLVGLSFLSTTSYPYARMLVRQIRAVDSKVKVAFGSVFATLNAPLVKLHCPEVDFVCRGDGEQLILDLVEQLDNPAAVAGLTWARDGRVVNNPDRAVERDLDQWPFPDRESLALDFIESIPLDVPAALSMDRYTTLQASRGCPRRCVFCDIPRFNQGKWRSRSHQHVLAEFNHLREHGYGAAYFVDDNFLLQPQRIKAICKGIIDSGPTIHWGCEGRVDSVAEHLYPLMAKANCRTVMFGIESGSQQVLDRLKKEQTLNRLRKNDRFSVDYVVG
;
A
#
# COMPACT_ATOMS: atom_id res chain seq x y z
N MET A 1 10.46 -22.13 3.34
CA MET A 1 9.66 -21.84 4.56
C MET A 1 8.24 -21.54 4.15
N LEU A 2 7.27 -21.75 5.06
CA LEU A 2 5.90 -21.23 4.89
C LEU A 2 5.75 -19.92 5.66
N VAL A 3 5.33 -18.88 4.96
CA VAL A 3 5.10 -17.54 5.49
C VAL A 3 3.63 -17.15 5.28
N PHE A 4 2.99 -16.64 6.34
CA PHE A 4 1.67 -16.03 6.21
C PHE A 4 1.80 -14.51 6.25
N LEU A 5 1.14 -13.83 5.33
CA LEU A 5 1.08 -12.36 5.26
C LEU A 5 -0.36 -11.91 5.41
N ILE A 6 -0.61 -11.02 6.35
CA ILE A 6 -1.95 -10.58 6.72
C ILE A 6 -2.04 -9.06 6.59
N HIS A 7 -2.93 -8.57 5.75
CA HIS A 7 -3.36 -7.18 5.74
C HIS A 7 -4.46 -7.02 6.77
N VAL A 8 -4.12 -6.39 7.88
CA VAL A 8 -4.98 -6.32 9.07
C VAL A 8 -6.14 -5.37 8.84
N ARG A 9 -7.30 -5.71 9.38
CA ARG A 9 -8.51 -4.88 9.37
C ARG A 9 -8.23 -3.45 9.83
N ASP A 10 -8.81 -2.47 9.10
CA ASP A 10 -8.82 -1.08 9.49
C ASP A 10 -10.26 -0.58 9.67
N PRO A 11 -10.70 -0.28 10.89
CA PRO A 11 -12.08 0.12 11.16
C PRO A 11 -12.45 1.49 10.56
N GLN A 12 -11.51 2.35 10.22
CA GLN A 12 -11.80 3.59 9.50
C GLN A 12 -12.42 3.31 8.14
N PHE A 13 -11.98 2.23 7.49
CA PHE A 13 -12.48 1.83 6.18
C PHE A 13 -13.71 0.91 6.27
N TYR A 14 -13.98 0.29 7.44
CA TYR A 14 -15.02 -0.74 7.62
C TYR A 14 -15.96 -0.48 8.79
N ALA A 15 -16.09 0.78 9.22
CA ALA A 15 -16.96 1.15 10.33
C ALA A 15 -18.45 0.86 10.09
N VAL A 16 -18.86 0.67 8.82
CA VAL A 16 -20.25 0.36 8.44
C VAL A 16 -20.33 -1.11 8.01
N PRO A 17 -21.18 -1.94 8.65
CA PRO A 17 -21.41 -3.31 8.22
C PRO A 17 -21.84 -3.38 6.74
N ALA A 18 -21.47 -4.44 6.02
CA ALA A 18 -21.78 -4.60 4.59
C ALA A 18 -23.26 -4.39 4.26
N ALA A 19 -24.16 -4.91 5.10
CA ALA A 19 -25.62 -4.71 4.97
C ALA A 19 -26.07 -3.25 5.18
N GLY A 20 -25.31 -2.45 5.93
CA GLY A 20 -25.58 -1.01 6.16
C GLY A 20 -24.98 -0.11 5.08
N ARG A 21 -23.89 -0.56 4.42
CA ARG A 21 -23.22 0.18 3.34
C ARG A 21 -24.12 0.37 2.12
N ALA A 22 -24.93 -0.62 1.78
CA ALA A 22 -25.89 -0.55 0.67
C ALA A 22 -27.04 0.44 0.91
N LYS A 23 -27.37 0.75 2.18
CA LYS A 23 -28.48 1.65 2.55
C LYS A 23 -28.06 3.11 2.69
N ASN A 24 -26.81 3.39 3.03
CA ASN A 24 -26.29 4.74 3.20
C ASN A 24 -25.43 5.11 1.98
N GLY A 25 -26.06 5.46 0.88
CA GLY A 25 -25.46 5.69 -0.44
C GLY A 25 -24.33 6.74 -0.54
N ASN A 26 -23.86 7.29 0.58
CA ASN A 26 -22.87 8.38 0.61
C ASN A 26 -21.53 8.03 1.30
N LEU A 27 -21.37 6.85 1.88
CA LEU A 27 -20.07 6.44 2.44
C LEU A 27 -19.49 5.30 1.59
N ARG A 28 -18.79 5.67 0.54
CA ARG A 28 -18.11 4.74 -0.35
C ARG A 28 -16.63 4.76 -0.05
N ILE A 29 -16.15 3.71 0.60
CA ILE A 29 -14.75 3.57 0.96
C ILE A 29 -14.12 2.68 -0.10
N MET A 30 -13.07 3.18 -0.76
CA MET A 30 -12.29 2.41 -1.74
C MET A 30 -11.52 1.31 -1.01
N GLY A 31 -11.83 0.06 -1.28
CA GLY A 31 -10.99 -1.07 -0.90
C GLY A 31 -9.83 -1.18 -1.91
N PHE A 32 -8.60 -0.92 -1.49
CA PHE A 32 -7.44 -1.15 -2.33
C PHE A 32 -6.85 -2.53 -2.09
N PRO A 33 -6.67 -3.37 -3.14
CA PRO A 33 -5.85 -4.57 -3.01
C PRO A 33 -4.51 -4.25 -2.36
N PRO A 34 -4.07 -5.01 -1.35
CA PRO A 34 -2.93 -4.65 -0.50
C PRO A 34 -1.60 -4.91 -1.20
N ILE A 35 -1.16 -3.96 -2.04
CA ILE A 35 0.04 -4.09 -2.87
C ILE A 35 1.29 -4.47 -2.06
N GLY A 36 1.38 -4.01 -0.81
CA GLY A 36 2.51 -4.31 0.06
C GLY A 36 2.69 -5.81 0.31
N ILE A 37 1.64 -6.51 0.80
CA ILE A 37 1.75 -7.96 1.04
C ILE A 37 1.83 -8.76 -0.26
N MET A 38 1.21 -8.28 -1.36
CA MET A 38 1.35 -8.92 -2.68
C MET A 38 2.80 -8.81 -3.19
N SER A 39 3.49 -7.68 -2.99
CA SER A 39 4.91 -7.53 -3.31
C SER A 39 5.79 -8.44 -2.47
N LEU A 40 5.53 -8.54 -1.16
CA LEU A 40 6.27 -9.45 -0.27
C LEU A 40 6.05 -10.93 -0.66
N SER A 41 4.83 -11.30 -1.01
CA SER A 41 4.54 -12.66 -1.51
C SER A 41 5.34 -12.98 -2.78
N ALA A 42 5.37 -12.05 -3.73
CA ALA A 42 6.09 -12.24 -4.98
C ALA A 42 7.61 -12.45 -4.77
N VAL A 43 8.25 -11.66 -3.88
CA VAL A 43 9.69 -11.84 -3.61
C VAL A 43 9.96 -13.12 -2.85
N LEU A 44 9.12 -13.49 -1.88
CA LEU A 44 9.24 -14.75 -1.14
C LEU A 44 9.12 -15.96 -2.08
N LYS A 45 8.14 -15.97 -2.96
CA LYS A 45 7.95 -17.06 -3.95
C LYS A 45 9.11 -17.14 -4.94
N ARG A 46 9.62 -16.00 -5.41
CA ARG A 46 10.81 -15.96 -6.26
C ARG A 46 12.04 -16.56 -5.57
N ALA A 47 12.14 -16.41 -4.25
CA ALA A 47 13.19 -17.02 -3.43
C ALA A 47 12.91 -18.47 -3.02
N GLY A 48 11.84 -19.10 -3.51
CA GLY A 48 11.51 -20.50 -3.23
C GLY A 48 10.77 -20.75 -1.91
N HIS A 49 10.19 -19.71 -1.30
CA HIS A 49 9.35 -19.85 -0.11
C HIS A 49 7.88 -20.00 -0.48
N GLU A 50 7.12 -20.71 0.34
CA GLU A 50 5.67 -20.76 0.24
C GLU A 50 5.08 -19.56 0.98
N CYS A 51 4.12 -18.85 0.35
CA CYS A 51 3.46 -17.70 0.94
C CYS A 51 1.94 -17.81 0.81
N VAL A 52 1.24 -17.51 1.91
CA VAL A 52 -0.22 -17.42 1.97
C VAL A 52 -0.59 -16.03 2.43
N MET A 53 -1.52 -15.41 1.72
CA MET A 53 -2.00 -14.06 2.03
C MET A 53 -3.43 -14.05 2.54
N PHE A 54 -3.71 -13.15 3.48
CA PHE A 54 -5.05 -12.84 3.98
C PHE A 54 -5.25 -11.32 3.94
N ASP A 55 -6.32 -10.89 3.28
CA ASP A 55 -6.71 -9.49 3.21
C ASP A 55 -7.92 -9.23 4.12
N GLN A 56 -7.70 -9.16 5.43
CA GLN A 56 -8.78 -8.86 6.39
C GLN A 56 -9.39 -7.48 6.17
N ALA A 57 -8.59 -6.55 5.67
CA ALA A 57 -9.05 -5.19 5.47
C ALA A 57 -10.17 -5.12 4.43
N ASN A 58 -10.09 -5.87 3.35
CA ASN A 58 -11.08 -5.83 2.27
C ASN A 58 -12.13 -6.95 2.34
N THR A 59 -11.75 -8.14 2.80
CA THR A 59 -12.63 -9.33 2.78
C THR A 59 -13.36 -9.57 4.10
N GLU A 60 -13.06 -8.79 5.15
CA GLU A 60 -13.61 -9.00 6.50
C GLU A 60 -13.37 -10.40 7.08
N THR A 61 -12.35 -11.11 6.58
CA THR A 61 -12.00 -12.47 7.03
C THR A 61 -11.88 -12.51 8.56
N PRO A 62 -12.65 -13.35 9.26
CA PRO A 62 -12.59 -13.44 10.71
C PRO A 62 -11.23 -13.92 11.19
N ASN A 63 -10.76 -13.42 12.33
CA ASN A 63 -9.52 -13.90 12.95
C ASN A 63 -9.51 -15.42 13.12
N GLN A 64 -10.68 -16.01 13.46
CA GLN A 64 -10.80 -17.46 13.68
C GLN A 64 -10.37 -18.27 12.45
N VAL A 65 -10.71 -17.81 11.23
CA VAL A 65 -10.30 -18.47 9.98
C VAL A 65 -8.77 -18.47 9.85
N ILE A 66 -8.15 -17.31 10.12
CA ILE A 66 -6.68 -17.18 10.05
C ILE A 66 -6.00 -18.05 11.11
N ILE A 67 -6.52 -18.03 12.33
CA ILE A 67 -6.00 -18.83 13.46
C ILE A 67 -6.08 -20.33 13.16
N GLU A 68 -7.18 -20.79 12.56
CA GLU A 68 -7.33 -22.19 12.16
C GLU A 68 -6.32 -22.57 11.07
N GLN A 69 -6.11 -21.71 10.07
CA GLN A 69 -5.08 -21.93 9.05
C GLN A 69 -3.66 -21.98 9.66
N ILE A 70 -3.36 -21.13 10.64
CA ILE A 70 -2.07 -21.17 11.36
C ILE A 70 -1.91 -22.50 12.10
N ARG A 71 -2.95 -22.95 12.81
CA ARG A 71 -2.95 -24.23 13.53
C ARG A 71 -2.70 -25.43 12.61
N MET A 72 -3.38 -25.46 11.46
CA MET A 72 -3.29 -26.56 10.49
C MET A 72 -1.96 -26.58 9.75
N ARG A 73 -1.52 -25.41 9.24
CA ARG A 73 -0.39 -25.33 8.32
C ARG A 73 0.95 -25.00 8.97
N ARG A 74 0.95 -24.52 10.20
CA ARG A 74 2.12 -24.24 11.05
C ARG A 74 3.19 -23.40 10.32
N PRO A 75 2.88 -22.15 9.88
CA PRO A 75 3.87 -21.29 9.27
C PRO A 75 5.03 -21.01 10.24
N GLN A 76 6.21 -20.75 9.70
CA GLN A 76 7.37 -20.36 10.51
C GLN A 76 7.36 -18.85 10.82
N LEU A 77 6.76 -18.05 9.94
CA LEU A 77 6.64 -16.61 10.10
C LEU A 77 5.22 -16.15 9.74
N VAL A 78 4.67 -15.26 10.55
CA VAL A 78 3.42 -14.53 10.27
C VAL A 78 3.72 -13.04 10.25
N GLY A 79 3.60 -12.41 9.10
CA GLY A 79 3.75 -10.96 8.90
C GLY A 79 2.39 -10.26 8.91
N LEU A 80 2.24 -9.23 9.76
CA LEU A 80 1.06 -8.39 9.84
C LEU A 80 1.38 -7.00 9.29
N SER A 81 0.66 -6.58 8.26
CA SER A 81 0.75 -5.26 7.63
C SER A 81 -0.45 -4.41 8.02
N PHE A 82 -0.22 -3.21 8.54
CA PHE A 82 -1.26 -2.26 8.91
C PHE A 82 -0.77 -0.82 8.77
N LEU A 83 -1.63 0.05 8.23
CA LEU A 83 -1.23 1.40 7.84
C LEU A 83 -1.44 2.44 8.94
N SER A 84 -2.45 2.25 9.79
CA SER A 84 -2.98 3.31 10.66
C SER A 84 -2.92 2.96 12.15
N THR A 85 -3.10 4.00 12.96
CA THR A 85 -3.28 3.87 14.41
C THR A 85 -4.53 3.05 14.75
N THR A 86 -5.57 3.12 13.94
CA THR A 86 -6.85 2.43 14.17
C THR A 86 -6.77 0.94 13.90
N SER A 87 -5.87 0.48 13.02
CA SER A 87 -5.61 -0.94 12.80
C SER A 87 -4.76 -1.59 13.90
N TYR A 88 -3.95 -0.81 14.61
CA TYR A 88 -3.00 -1.34 15.60
C TYR A 88 -3.64 -2.19 16.72
N PRO A 89 -4.77 -1.82 17.34
CA PRO A 89 -5.45 -2.66 18.32
C PRO A 89 -5.85 -4.03 17.77
N TYR A 90 -6.26 -4.08 16.51
CA TYR A 90 -6.64 -5.35 15.83
C TYR A 90 -5.41 -6.23 15.57
N ALA A 91 -4.30 -5.62 15.14
CA ALA A 91 -3.03 -6.34 14.99
C ALA A 91 -2.58 -6.95 16.33
N ARG A 92 -2.64 -6.20 17.43
CA ARG A 92 -2.32 -6.70 18.78
C ARG A 92 -3.23 -7.84 19.22
N MET A 93 -4.53 -7.71 18.97
CA MET A 93 -5.50 -8.76 19.29
C MET A 93 -5.18 -10.04 18.52
N LEU A 94 -4.89 -9.93 17.23
CA LEU A 94 -4.56 -11.07 16.38
C LEU A 94 -3.27 -11.76 16.86
N VAL A 95 -2.21 -11.01 17.21
CA VAL A 95 -0.97 -11.58 17.74
C VAL A 95 -1.24 -12.39 19.02
N ARG A 96 -2.04 -11.90 19.96
CA ARG A 96 -2.38 -12.64 21.18
C ARG A 96 -3.12 -13.94 20.89
N GLN A 97 -4.03 -13.92 19.91
CA GLN A 97 -4.73 -15.14 19.46
C GLN A 97 -3.77 -16.12 18.79
N ILE A 98 -2.81 -15.65 17.99
CA ILE A 98 -1.76 -16.47 17.40
C ILE A 98 -0.92 -17.14 18.51
N ARG A 99 -0.48 -16.37 19.51
CA ARG A 99 0.30 -16.91 20.65
C ARG A 99 -0.45 -17.96 21.46
N ALA A 100 -1.75 -17.84 21.55
CA ALA A 100 -2.58 -18.82 22.27
C ALA A 100 -2.65 -20.18 21.57
N VAL A 101 -2.45 -20.23 20.23
CA VAL A 101 -2.48 -21.48 19.44
C VAL A 101 -1.11 -21.99 19.05
N ASP A 102 -0.14 -21.10 18.87
CA ASP A 102 1.26 -21.45 18.59
C ASP A 102 2.20 -20.40 19.18
N SER A 103 2.89 -20.78 20.26
CA SER A 103 3.88 -19.93 20.93
C SER A 103 5.22 -19.84 20.18
N LYS A 104 5.49 -20.75 19.23
CA LYS A 104 6.78 -20.85 18.53
C LYS A 104 6.82 -20.10 17.21
N VAL A 105 5.68 -19.91 16.54
CA VAL A 105 5.63 -19.17 15.29
C VAL A 105 6.18 -17.76 15.48
N LYS A 106 7.03 -17.31 14.57
CA LYS A 106 7.54 -15.94 14.62
C LYS A 106 6.50 -14.98 14.07
N VAL A 107 6.33 -13.83 14.74
CA VAL A 107 5.38 -12.79 14.32
C VAL A 107 6.11 -11.49 14.07
N ALA A 108 5.90 -10.90 12.90
CA ALA A 108 6.47 -9.63 12.50
C ALA A 108 5.38 -8.59 12.17
N PHE A 109 5.58 -7.36 12.60
CA PHE A 109 4.79 -6.20 12.18
C PHE A 109 5.55 -5.41 11.12
N GLY A 110 4.82 -4.86 10.14
CA GLY A 110 5.37 -4.01 9.08
C GLY A 110 4.43 -2.89 8.67
N SER A 111 4.83 -2.15 7.63
CA SER A 111 4.16 -0.99 7.07
C SER A 111 4.46 0.34 7.78
N VAL A 112 3.79 1.42 7.37
CA VAL A 112 4.13 2.81 7.76
C VAL A 112 4.04 3.01 9.27
N PHE A 113 2.90 2.67 9.88
CA PHE A 113 2.70 2.87 11.31
C PHE A 113 3.73 2.11 12.16
N ALA A 114 3.96 0.84 11.84
CA ALA A 114 4.94 0.02 12.54
C ALA A 114 6.36 0.58 12.40
N THR A 115 6.74 1.00 11.19
CA THR A 115 8.05 1.61 10.92
C THR A 115 8.31 2.85 11.78
N LEU A 116 7.37 3.77 11.77
CA LEU A 116 7.54 5.08 12.42
C LEU A 116 7.47 5.03 13.95
N ASN A 117 6.88 3.95 14.48
CA ASN A 117 6.66 3.76 15.91
C ASN A 117 7.34 2.49 16.47
N ALA A 118 8.30 1.91 15.75
CA ALA A 118 8.82 0.57 16.02
C ALA A 118 9.24 0.31 17.49
N PRO A 119 10.00 1.20 18.18
CA PRO A 119 10.36 0.98 19.57
C PRO A 119 9.15 0.95 20.50
N LEU A 120 8.17 1.86 20.29
CA LEU A 120 6.95 1.93 21.09
C LEU A 120 6.06 0.71 20.83
N VAL A 121 5.92 0.32 19.56
CA VAL A 121 5.17 -0.87 19.15
C VAL A 121 5.75 -2.12 19.85
N LYS A 122 7.07 -2.29 19.82
CA LYS A 122 7.73 -3.42 20.48
C LYS A 122 7.59 -3.39 22.01
N LEU A 123 7.65 -2.20 22.61
CA LEU A 123 7.46 -2.01 24.04
C LEU A 123 6.04 -2.36 24.50
N HIS A 124 5.02 -1.91 23.74
CA HIS A 124 3.61 -2.08 24.10
C HIS A 124 2.96 -3.37 23.57
N CYS A 125 3.66 -4.11 22.71
CA CYS A 125 3.25 -5.42 22.23
C CYS A 125 4.45 -6.40 22.32
N PRO A 126 4.81 -6.82 23.53
CA PRO A 126 5.96 -7.73 23.74
C PRO A 126 5.76 -9.09 23.04
N GLU A 127 4.52 -9.45 22.76
CA GLU A 127 4.13 -10.69 22.06
C GLU A 127 4.57 -10.75 20.59
N VAL A 128 4.81 -9.60 19.93
CA VAL A 128 5.40 -9.56 18.58
C VAL A 128 6.90 -9.81 18.65
N ASP A 129 7.45 -10.67 17.80
CA ASP A 129 8.91 -10.92 17.79
C ASP A 129 9.65 -9.75 17.15
N PHE A 130 9.16 -9.28 15.99
CA PHE A 130 9.86 -8.34 15.13
C PHE A 130 8.99 -7.18 14.70
N VAL A 131 9.58 -5.99 14.61
CA VAL A 131 8.98 -4.84 13.92
C VAL A 131 9.92 -4.43 12.79
N CYS A 132 9.43 -4.60 11.56
CA CYS A 132 10.17 -4.33 10.33
C CYS A 132 10.05 -2.84 9.97
N ARG A 133 11.18 -2.17 9.70
CA ARG A 133 11.23 -0.73 9.39
C ARG A 133 11.68 -0.49 7.94
N GLY A 134 10.93 0.35 7.23
CA GLY A 134 11.22 0.74 5.85
C GLY A 134 10.64 -0.20 4.81
N ASP A 135 11.26 -0.24 3.62
CA ASP A 135 10.85 -1.12 2.51
C ASP A 135 10.96 -2.60 2.91
N GLY A 136 9.96 -3.37 2.57
CA GLY A 136 9.80 -4.74 3.07
C GLY A 136 10.44 -5.83 2.22
N GLU A 137 10.69 -5.61 0.94
CA GLU A 137 11.06 -6.67 -0.01
C GLU A 137 12.39 -7.36 0.37
N GLN A 138 13.47 -6.60 0.48
CA GLN A 138 14.75 -7.19 0.89
C GLN A 138 14.75 -7.56 2.37
N LEU A 139 14.03 -6.78 3.21
CA LEU A 139 13.97 -7.04 4.64
C LEU A 139 13.34 -8.40 4.93
N ILE A 140 12.23 -8.75 4.26
CA ILE A 140 11.56 -10.04 4.49
C ILE A 140 12.43 -11.22 4.05
N LEU A 141 13.21 -11.07 2.97
CA LEU A 141 14.17 -12.09 2.52
C LEU A 141 15.27 -12.30 3.58
N ASP A 142 15.89 -11.22 4.04
CA ASP A 142 16.91 -11.29 5.09
C ASP A 142 16.33 -11.89 6.39
N LEU A 143 15.07 -11.54 6.73
CA LEU A 143 14.42 -12.04 7.93
C LEU A 143 14.17 -13.54 7.86
N VAL A 144 13.69 -14.08 6.74
CA VAL A 144 13.44 -15.53 6.63
C VAL A 144 14.73 -16.34 6.59
N GLU A 145 15.81 -15.77 6.05
CA GLU A 145 17.14 -16.39 6.07
C GLU A 145 17.81 -16.35 7.46
N GLN A 146 17.53 -15.30 8.26
CA GLN A 146 18.16 -15.03 9.55
C GLN A 146 17.16 -15.08 10.71
N LEU A 147 16.11 -15.92 10.61
CA LEU A 147 15.00 -15.93 11.56
C LEU A 147 15.44 -16.17 13.03
N ASP A 148 16.49 -16.96 13.22
CA ASP A 148 17.08 -17.26 14.52
C ASP A 148 18.24 -16.31 14.90
N ASN A 149 18.66 -15.42 14.00
CA ASN A 149 19.71 -14.43 14.22
C ASN A 149 19.24 -13.02 13.85
N PRO A 150 18.21 -12.48 14.53
CA PRO A 150 17.64 -11.18 14.19
C PRO A 150 18.62 -10.00 14.29
N ALA A 151 19.72 -10.15 15.02
CA ALA A 151 20.76 -9.13 15.14
C ALA A 151 21.45 -8.83 13.79
N ALA A 152 21.47 -9.77 12.86
CA ALA A 152 22.05 -9.60 11.53
C ALA A 152 21.14 -8.88 10.54
N VAL A 153 19.85 -8.70 10.85
CA VAL A 153 18.86 -8.14 9.93
C VAL A 153 18.76 -6.63 10.11
N ALA A 154 19.30 -5.85 9.19
CA ALA A 154 19.14 -4.39 9.21
C ALA A 154 17.66 -3.99 9.06
N GLY A 155 17.25 -2.89 9.70
CA GLY A 155 15.87 -2.40 9.69
C GLY A 155 14.94 -3.13 10.66
N LEU A 156 15.45 -4.00 11.54
CA LEU A 156 14.64 -4.74 12.49
C LEU A 156 14.66 -4.08 13.87
N THR A 157 13.50 -4.04 14.53
CA THR A 157 13.34 -3.78 15.96
C THR A 157 12.83 -5.05 16.64
N TRP A 158 13.48 -5.50 17.68
CA TRP A 158 13.20 -6.75 18.38
C TRP A 158 13.51 -6.62 19.87
N ALA A 159 13.43 -7.70 20.65
CA ALA A 159 13.81 -7.68 22.05
C ALA A 159 14.91 -8.69 22.33
N ARG A 160 15.90 -8.29 23.13
CA ARG A 160 16.95 -9.13 23.68
C ARG A 160 17.02 -8.94 25.19
N ASP A 161 16.90 -10.01 25.94
CA ASP A 161 16.93 -10.00 27.40
C ASP A 161 15.96 -8.97 28.00
N GLY A 162 14.73 -8.91 27.46
CA GLY A 162 13.70 -7.98 27.89
C GLY A 162 13.88 -6.51 27.45
N ARG A 163 14.96 -6.20 26.74
CA ARG A 163 15.25 -4.84 26.24
C ARG A 163 14.95 -4.72 24.75
N VAL A 164 14.39 -3.59 24.35
CA VAL A 164 14.15 -3.26 22.94
C VAL A 164 15.50 -2.94 22.28
N VAL A 165 15.78 -3.63 21.18
CA VAL A 165 16.97 -3.44 20.35
C VAL A 165 16.53 -2.96 18.98
N ASN A 166 17.17 -1.90 18.48
CA ASN A 166 17.01 -1.41 17.12
C ASN A 166 18.30 -1.71 16.35
N ASN A 167 18.20 -2.56 15.34
CA ASN A 167 19.30 -2.73 14.39
C ASN A 167 19.46 -1.47 13.55
N PRO A 168 20.59 -1.27 12.87
CA PRO A 168 20.78 -0.15 11.94
C PRO A 168 19.64 -0.05 10.92
N ASP A 169 19.26 1.17 10.54
CA ASP A 169 18.26 1.37 9.50
C ASP A 169 18.79 0.90 8.14
N ARG A 170 17.87 0.41 7.31
CA ARG A 170 18.17 0.10 5.92
C ARG A 170 18.18 1.37 5.08
N ALA A 171 19.11 1.45 4.13
CA ALA A 171 18.97 2.41 3.06
C ALA A 171 17.75 2.10 2.21
N VAL A 172 17.01 3.12 1.78
CA VAL A 172 15.90 2.91 0.85
C VAL A 172 16.40 2.37 -0.49
N GLU A 173 15.73 1.36 -1.02
CA GLU A 173 16.09 0.78 -2.31
C GLU A 173 15.88 1.80 -3.43
N ARG A 174 16.89 1.94 -4.29
CA ARG A 174 16.85 2.89 -5.41
C ARG A 174 16.33 2.27 -6.70
N ASP A 175 16.72 1.03 -6.96
CA ASP A 175 16.29 0.28 -8.12
C ASP A 175 15.03 -0.53 -7.78
N LEU A 176 13.87 0.05 -8.07
CA LEU A 176 12.59 -0.61 -7.86
C LEU A 176 12.25 -1.63 -8.96
N ASP A 177 12.96 -1.62 -10.08
CA ASP A 177 12.72 -2.54 -11.21
C ASP A 177 13.25 -3.96 -10.94
N GLN A 178 14.13 -4.13 -9.96
CA GLN A 178 14.65 -5.45 -9.58
C GLN A 178 13.59 -6.37 -8.96
N TRP A 179 12.49 -5.81 -8.46
CA TRP A 179 11.44 -6.57 -7.79
C TRP A 179 10.46 -7.17 -8.80
N PRO A 180 9.95 -8.37 -8.55
CA PRO A 180 8.91 -8.98 -9.38
C PRO A 180 7.62 -8.18 -9.28
N PHE A 181 6.72 -8.37 -10.23
CA PHE A 181 5.36 -7.84 -10.13
C PHE A 181 4.65 -8.44 -8.91
N PRO A 182 3.79 -7.67 -8.22
CA PRO A 182 3.04 -8.16 -7.08
C PRO A 182 2.23 -9.44 -7.40
N ASP A 183 2.21 -10.37 -6.45
CA ASP A 183 1.50 -11.65 -6.54
C ASP A 183 -0.02 -11.45 -6.37
N ARG A 184 -0.70 -11.13 -7.44
CA ARG A 184 -2.15 -10.87 -7.43
C ARG A 184 -2.97 -12.15 -7.49
N GLU A 185 -2.44 -13.19 -8.11
CA GLU A 185 -3.16 -14.44 -8.37
C GLU A 185 -3.40 -15.26 -7.09
N SER A 186 -2.56 -15.09 -6.07
CA SER A 186 -2.67 -15.83 -4.81
C SER A 186 -3.60 -15.19 -3.78
N LEU A 187 -4.09 -14.00 -4.05
CA LEU A 187 -5.07 -13.32 -3.22
C LEU A 187 -6.46 -13.53 -3.84
N ALA A 188 -7.35 -14.20 -3.10
CA ALA A 188 -8.74 -14.31 -3.53
C ALA A 188 -9.38 -12.91 -3.54
N LEU A 189 -9.67 -12.41 -4.73
CA LEU A 189 -10.21 -11.07 -4.94
C LEU A 189 -11.71 -11.07 -5.21
N ASP A 190 -12.47 -11.92 -4.49
CA ASP A 190 -13.94 -12.04 -4.62
C ASP A 190 -14.68 -10.75 -4.22
N PHE A 191 -13.96 -9.75 -3.69
CA PHE A 191 -14.52 -8.48 -3.24
C PHE A 191 -14.72 -7.44 -4.35
N ILE A 192 -14.29 -7.72 -5.56
CA ILE A 192 -14.40 -6.78 -6.69
C ILE A 192 -15.87 -6.46 -7.04
N GLU A 193 -16.77 -7.42 -6.86
CA GLU A 193 -18.21 -7.20 -7.09
C GLU A 193 -18.87 -6.24 -6.09
N SER A 194 -18.20 -5.94 -4.98
CA SER A 194 -18.76 -5.17 -3.87
C SER A 194 -18.19 -3.78 -3.67
N ILE A 195 -17.27 -3.29 -4.53
CA ILE A 195 -16.74 -1.92 -4.43
C ILE A 195 -17.73 -0.95 -5.11
N PRO A 196 -18.60 -0.27 -4.35
CA PRO A 196 -19.34 0.86 -4.88
C PRO A 196 -18.36 2.03 -4.91
N LEU A 197 -17.64 2.15 -6.00
CA LEU A 197 -16.79 3.30 -6.24
C LEU A 197 -17.66 4.46 -6.73
N ASP A 198 -17.57 5.62 -6.09
CA ASP A 198 -17.71 6.89 -6.81
C ASP A 198 -16.47 7.16 -7.69
N VAL A 199 -15.70 6.15 -7.95
CA VAL A 199 -14.89 6.08 -9.14
C VAL A 199 -15.90 6.07 -10.28
N PRO A 200 -15.76 6.95 -11.29
CA PRO A 200 -16.69 7.00 -12.41
C PRO A 200 -17.05 5.59 -12.85
N ALA A 201 -18.30 5.34 -13.21
CA ALA A 201 -18.82 4.03 -13.64
C ALA A 201 -17.90 3.31 -14.66
N ALA A 202 -16.99 4.08 -15.27
CA ALA A 202 -15.92 3.62 -16.14
C ALA A 202 -14.82 2.77 -15.47
N LEU A 203 -14.68 2.79 -14.13
CA LEU A 203 -13.77 1.88 -13.41
C LEU A 203 -14.55 0.79 -12.63
N SER A 204 -15.86 0.84 -12.62
CA SER A 204 -16.75 -0.17 -12.02
C SER A 204 -16.79 -1.48 -12.80
N MET A 205 -15.89 -1.65 -13.74
CA MET A 205 -15.90 -2.79 -14.66
C MET A 205 -14.85 -3.79 -14.22
N ASP A 206 -15.26 -5.00 -14.00
CA ASP A 206 -14.47 -6.22 -14.06
C ASP A 206 -13.14 -6.21 -13.29
N ARG A 207 -12.51 -7.13 -12.95
CA ARG A 207 -11.24 -7.37 -12.28
C ARG A 207 -10.32 -6.13 -12.12
N TYR A 208 -10.33 -5.53 -10.93
CA TYR A 208 -9.58 -4.32 -10.55
C TYR A 208 -8.35 -4.65 -9.68
N THR A 209 -7.27 -3.86 -9.78
CA THR A 209 -6.09 -4.02 -8.92
C THR A 209 -5.36 -2.70 -8.67
N THR A 210 -4.35 -2.75 -7.79
CA THR A 210 -3.44 -1.64 -7.52
C THR A 210 -2.11 -1.79 -8.25
N LEU A 211 -1.52 -0.65 -8.60
CA LEU A 211 -0.18 -0.49 -9.14
C LEU A 211 0.62 0.50 -8.30
N GLN A 212 1.93 0.34 -8.27
CA GLN A 212 2.82 1.32 -7.68
C GLN A 212 4.00 1.59 -8.62
N ALA A 213 4.05 2.78 -9.16
CA ALA A 213 5.08 3.17 -10.11
C ALA A 213 6.19 4.01 -9.47
N SER A 214 5.94 4.58 -8.28
CA SER A 214 6.94 5.31 -7.49
C SER A 214 6.65 5.23 -6.00
N ARG A 215 7.66 5.51 -5.17
CA ARG A 215 7.58 5.55 -3.71
C ARG A 215 8.18 6.83 -3.17
N GLY A 216 7.52 7.39 -2.18
CA GLY A 216 7.95 8.60 -1.50
C GLY A 216 7.45 9.88 -2.14
N CYS A 217 7.63 10.97 -1.42
CA CYS A 217 7.31 12.31 -1.87
C CYS A 217 8.38 13.28 -1.31
N PRO A 218 8.95 14.18 -2.13
CA PRO A 218 10.00 15.11 -1.67
C PRO A 218 9.43 16.31 -0.91
N ARG A 219 8.10 16.38 -0.74
CA ARG A 219 7.43 17.46 -0.02
C ARG A 219 7.55 17.26 1.50
N ARG A 220 7.30 18.35 2.26
CA ARG A 220 7.49 18.39 3.72
C ARG A 220 6.22 18.76 4.47
N CYS A 221 5.06 18.28 3.98
CA CYS A 221 3.77 18.52 4.64
C CYS A 221 3.83 17.98 6.07
N VAL A 222 3.46 18.81 7.06
CA VAL A 222 3.68 18.48 8.49
C VAL A 222 2.79 17.37 9.02
N PHE A 223 1.70 17.07 8.32
CA PHE A 223 0.74 16.03 8.67
C PHE A 223 1.07 14.67 8.01
N CYS A 224 2.01 14.64 7.06
CA CYS A 224 2.24 13.47 6.21
C CYS A 224 3.45 12.66 6.69
N ASP A 225 3.26 11.37 6.86
CA ASP A 225 4.29 10.42 7.28
C ASP A 225 5.21 9.95 6.15
N ILE A 226 4.80 10.12 4.90
CA ILE A 226 5.51 9.61 3.73
C ILE A 226 6.97 10.11 3.63
N PRO A 227 7.27 11.39 3.86
CA PRO A 227 8.67 11.86 3.84
C PRO A 227 9.53 11.18 4.91
N ARG A 228 8.99 10.93 6.11
CA ARG A 228 9.72 10.22 7.18
C ARG A 228 9.93 8.76 6.83
N PHE A 229 8.89 8.08 6.37
CA PHE A 229 8.95 6.68 5.97
C PHE A 229 9.97 6.44 4.84
N ASN A 230 10.00 7.31 3.84
CA ASN A 230 10.89 7.20 2.69
C ASN A 230 12.24 7.97 2.86
N GLN A 231 12.60 8.38 4.09
CA GLN A 231 13.85 9.12 4.39
C GLN A 231 14.01 10.37 3.51
N GLY A 232 12.92 11.07 3.19
CA GLY A 232 12.89 12.26 2.34
C GLY A 232 13.18 12.00 0.86
N LYS A 233 13.25 10.75 0.42
CA LYS A 233 13.58 10.38 -0.96
C LYS A 233 12.33 10.02 -1.74
N TRP A 234 12.34 10.39 -3.02
CA TRP A 234 11.43 9.90 -4.02
C TRP A 234 12.18 8.97 -4.99
N ARG A 235 11.58 7.86 -5.35
CA ARG A 235 12.17 6.83 -6.21
C ARG A 235 11.10 6.33 -7.16
N SER A 236 11.46 6.00 -8.38
CA SER A 236 10.50 5.47 -9.36
C SER A 236 11.02 4.24 -10.07
N ARG A 237 10.10 3.42 -10.47
CA ARG A 237 10.33 2.38 -11.49
C ARG A 237 10.53 3.04 -12.85
N SER A 238 11.26 2.42 -13.74
CA SER A 238 11.33 2.84 -15.13
C SER A 238 9.95 2.78 -15.78
N HIS A 239 9.73 3.60 -16.79
CA HIS A 239 8.49 3.55 -17.55
C HIS A 239 8.33 2.21 -18.29
N GLN A 240 9.43 1.58 -18.73
CA GLN A 240 9.41 0.26 -19.33
C GLN A 240 8.87 -0.81 -18.38
N HIS A 241 9.34 -0.81 -17.12
CA HIS A 241 8.89 -1.77 -16.11
C HIS A 241 7.41 -1.55 -15.73
N VAL A 242 6.97 -0.29 -15.64
CA VAL A 242 5.56 0.04 -15.41
C VAL A 242 4.69 -0.44 -16.58
N LEU A 243 5.13 -0.22 -17.83
CA LEU A 243 4.40 -0.66 -19.01
C LEU A 243 4.34 -2.18 -19.13
N ALA A 244 5.43 -2.88 -18.77
CA ALA A 244 5.44 -4.34 -18.75
C ALA A 244 4.41 -4.90 -17.75
N GLU A 245 4.31 -4.32 -16.55
CA GLU A 245 3.29 -4.70 -15.58
C GLU A 245 1.87 -4.35 -16.06
N PHE A 246 1.69 -3.20 -16.69
CA PHE A 246 0.41 -2.79 -17.24
C PHE A 246 -0.08 -3.75 -18.34
N ASN A 247 0.81 -4.19 -19.22
CA ASN A 247 0.53 -5.21 -20.23
C ASN A 247 0.21 -6.55 -19.60
N HIS A 248 0.98 -6.96 -18.58
CA HIS A 248 0.72 -8.17 -17.82
C HIS A 248 -0.69 -8.17 -17.21
N LEU A 249 -1.14 -7.06 -16.63
CA LEU A 249 -2.51 -6.95 -16.10
C LEU A 249 -3.56 -7.15 -17.18
N ARG A 250 -3.37 -6.50 -18.34
CA ARG A 250 -4.27 -6.65 -19.49
C ARG A 250 -4.38 -8.11 -19.95
N GLU A 251 -3.24 -8.81 -20.08
CA GLU A 251 -3.17 -10.19 -20.50
C GLU A 251 -3.84 -11.15 -19.49
N HIS A 252 -3.88 -10.78 -18.22
CA HIS A 252 -4.54 -11.55 -17.15
C HIS A 252 -6.00 -11.10 -16.89
N GLY A 253 -6.60 -10.36 -17.82
CA GLY A 253 -8.03 -10.02 -17.79
C GLY A 253 -8.42 -8.96 -16.76
N TYR A 254 -7.48 -8.10 -16.31
CA TYR A 254 -7.83 -6.94 -15.50
C TYR A 254 -8.45 -5.86 -16.38
N GLY A 255 -9.59 -5.29 -15.96
CA GLY A 255 -10.28 -4.20 -16.64
C GLY A 255 -9.86 -2.82 -16.13
N ALA A 256 -9.36 -2.74 -14.90
CA ALA A 256 -8.95 -1.49 -14.27
C ALA A 256 -7.76 -1.63 -13.32
N ALA A 257 -7.01 -0.53 -13.14
CA ALA A 257 -5.91 -0.44 -12.19
C ALA A 257 -5.83 0.96 -11.56
N TYR A 258 -5.34 1.04 -10.32
CA TYR A 258 -5.14 2.31 -9.63
C TYR A 258 -3.70 2.44 -9.14
N PHE A 259 -3.03 3.54 -9.51
CA PHE A 259 -1.70 3.85 -9.02
C PHE A 259 -1.80 4.43 -7.60
N VAL A 260 -1.34 3.64 -6.62
CA VAL A 260 -1.29 4.03 -5.19
C VAL A 260 0.03 4.72 -4.83
N ASP A 261 0.58 5.46 -5.76
CA ASP A 261 1.81 6.25 -5.57
C ASP A 261 1.54 7.42 -4.62
N ASP A 262 2.45 7.73 -3.71
CA ASP A 262 2.36 8.91 -2.83
C ASP A 262 2.26 10.24 -3.60
N ASN A 263 2.75 10.30 -4.81
CA ASN A 263 2.59 11.39 -5.78
C ASN A 263 2.98 10.91 -7.18
N PHE A 264 2.05 10.30 -7.88
CA PHE A 264 2.25 9.81 -9.26
C PHE A 264 2.66 10.92 -10.23
N LEU A 265 2.13 12.13 -10.03
CA LEU A 265 2.25 13.26 -10.94
C LEU A 265 3.57 14.05 -10.83
N LEU A 266 4.55 13.57 -10.06
CA LEU A 266 5.74 14.35 -9.72
C LEU A 266 6.65 14.66 -10.93
N GLN A 267 6.78 13.73 -11.88
CA GLN A 267 7.68 13.88 -13.05
C GLN A 267 6.92 13.88 -14.37
N PRO A 268 6.68 15.06 -15.00
CA PRO A 268 5.93 15.18 -16.25
C PRO A 268 6.47 14.33 -17.41
N GLN A 269 7.78 14.25 -17.59
CA GLN A 269 8.41 13.45 -18.66
C GLN A 269 8.13 11.95 -18.49
N ARG A 270 8.16 11.45 -17.26
CA ARG A 270 7.86 10.06 -16.94
C ARG A 270 6.38 9.76 -17.24
N ILE A 271 5.46 10.62 -16.82
CA ILE A 271 4.03 10.49 -17.12
C ILE A 271 3.82 10.45 -18.64
N LYS A 272 4.46 11.38 -19.37
CA LYS A 272 4.40 11.40 -20.83
C LYS A 272 4.89 10.10 -21.45
N ALA A 273 5.98 9.52 -20.95
CA ALA A 273 6.53 8.25 -21.45
C ALA A 273 5.56 7.07 -21.17
N ILE A 274 5.02 6.99 -19.95
CA ILE A 274 4.02 5.98 -19.57
C ILE A 274 2.78 6.10 -20.46
N CYS A 275 2.19 7.29 -20.57
CA CYS A 275 0.98 7.50 -21.38
C CYS A 275 1.19 7.16 -22.87
N LYS A 276 2.33 7.55 -23.44
CA LYS A 276 2.67 7.18 -24.83
C LYS A 276 2.78 5.67 -24.98
N GLY A 277 3.52 5.00 -24.09
CA GLY A 277 3.67 3.54 -24.14
C GLY A 277 2.34 2.81 -23.99
N ILE A 278 1.43 3.29 -23.14
CA ILE A 278 0.07 2.74 -23.02
C ILE A 278 -0.69 2.89 -24.35
N ILE A 279 -0.65 4.07 -24.98
CA ILE A 279 -1.34 4.33 -26.25
C ILE A 279 -0.76 3.44 -27.37
N ASP A 280 0.57 3.33 -27.43
CA ASP A 280 1.26 2.57 -28.47
C ASP A 280 1.05 1.05 -28.31
N SER A 281 0.75 0.58 -27.10
CA SER A 281 0.43 -0.83 -26.81
C SER A 281 -0.96 -1.29 -27.27
N GLY A 282 -1.78 -0.39 -27.81
CA GLY A 282 -3.14 -0.69 -28.32
C GLY A 282 -4.21 -0.70 -27.20
N PRO A 283 -5.26 -1.53 -27.33
CA PRO A 283 -6.36 -1.56 -26.36
C PRO A 283 -5.86 -1.74 -24.93
N THR A 284 -6.33 -0.92 -24.01
CA THR A 284 -5.78 -0.85 -22.66
C THR A 284 -6.88 -0.84 -21.61
N ILE A 285 -6.48 -1.15 -20.37
CA ILE A 285 -7.33 -1.09 -19.18
C ILE A 285 -7.56 0.37 -18.74
N HIS A 286 -8.62 0.61 -18.01
CA HIS A 286 -8.84 1.89 -17.33
C HIS A 286 -7.86 2.07 -16.18
N TRP A 287 -7.45 3.30 -15.90
CA TRP A 287 -6.61 3.55 -14.75
C TRP A 287 -6.89 4.89 -14.07
N GLY A 288 -6.48 4.99 -12.81
CA GLY A 288 -6.53 6.20 -12.01
C GLY A 288 -5.25 6.38 -11.22
N CYS A 289 -5.05 7.57 -10.63
CA CYS A 289 -3.89 7.87 -9.80
C CYS A 289 -4.16 8.98 -8.78
N GLU A 290 -3.22 9.14 -7.85
CA GLU A 290 -3.19 10.23 -6.89
C GLU A 290 -2.05 11.20 -7.17
N GLY A 291 -2.26 12.46 -6.79
CA GLY A 291 -1.22 13.45 -6.94
C GLY A 291 -1.54 14.78 -6.28
N ARG A 292 -0.66 15.72 -6.52
CA ARG A 292 -0.83 17.10 -6.09
C ARG A 292 -1.23 17.97 -7.27
N VAL A 293 -2.12 18.90 -7.05
CA VAL A 293 -2.58 19.85 -8.10
C VAL A 293 -1.42 20.62 -8.75
N ASP A 294 -0.33 20.84 -7.99
CA ASP A 294 0.86 21.59 -8.46
C ASP A 294 1.95 20.70 -9.07
N SER A 295 1.75 19.40 -9.15
CA SER A 295 2.79 18.46 -9.60
C SER A 295 2.79 18.21 -11.10
N VAL A 296 1.66 18.29 -11.78
CA VAL A 296 1.56 18.04 -13.22
C VAL A 296 1.30 19.34 -13.99
N ALA A 297 1.85 19.43 -15.20
CA ALA A 297 1.49 20.48 -16.11
C ALA A 297 0.14 20.15 -16.78
N GLU A 298 -0.78 21.09 -16.78
CA GLU A 298 -2.17 20.93 -17.30
C GLU A 298 -2.23 20.34 -18.71
N HIS A 299 -1.22 20.61 -19.55
CA HIS A 299 -1.14 20.10 -20.92
C HIS A 299 -1.00 18.55 -21.00
N LEU A 300 -0.73 17.86 -19.89
CA LEU A 300 -0.64 16.39 -19.87
C LEU A 300 -1.98 15.70 -19.63
N TYR A 301 -2.99 16.38 -19.09
CA TYR A 301 -4.29 15.74 -18.86
C TYR A 301 -4.95 15.19 -20.13
N PRO A 302 -4.95 15.89 -21.30
CA PRO A 302 -5.46 15.30 -22.52
C PRO A 302 -4.72 14.04 -22.94
N LEU A 303 -3.40 13.97 -22.73
CA LEU A 303 -2.61 12.79 -23.02
C LEU A 303 -2.93 11.64 -22.06
N MET A 304 -3.09 11.92 -20.78
CA MET A 304 -3.51 10.94 -19.78
C MET A 304 -4.90 10.37 -20.11
N ALA A 305 -5.86 11.23 -20.46
CA ALA A 305 -7.19 10.81 -20.88
C ALA A 305 -7.16 9.91 -22.14
N LYS A 306 -6.32 10.27 -23.13
CA LYS A 306 -6.08 9.44 -24.31
C LYS A 306 -5.44 8.09 -23.97
N ALA A 307 -4.60 8.04 -22.94
CA ALA A 307 -4.03 6.82 -22.41
C ALA A 307 -4.99 6.05 -21.48
N ASN A 308 -6.28 6.39 -21.49
CA ASN A 308 -7.34 5.75 -20.70
C ASN A 308 -7.29 6.00 -19.18
N CYS A 309 -6.65 7.10 -18.74
CA CYS A 309 -6.79 7.62 -17.39
C CYS A 309 -8.22 8.16 -17.20
N ARG A 310 -8.93 7.68 -16.18
CA ARG A 310 -10.33 8.03 -15.91
C ARG A 310 -10.50 8.89 -14.67
N THR A 311 -9.56 8.83 -13.74
CA THR A 311 -9.62 9.61 -12.52
C THR A 311 -8.24 10.03 -12.03
N VAL A 312 -8.17 11.23 -11.50
CA VAL A 312 -7.01 11.73 -10.76
C VAL A 312 -7.52 12.33 -9.46
N MET A 313 -7.06 11.76 -8.34
CA MET A 313 -7.39 12.29 -7.02
C MET A 313 -6.33 13.27 -6.56
N PHE A 314 -6.78 14.41 -6.02
CA PHE A 314 -5.88 15.46 -5.55
C PHE A 314 -6.05 15.73 -4.06
N GLY A 315 -4.95 15.66 -3.31
CA GLY A 315 -4.91 16.19 -1.96
C GLY A 315 -4.93 17.73 -1.98
N ILE A 316 -6.03 18.34 -1.60
CA ILE A 316 -6.19 19.81 -1.50
C ILE A 316 -5.98 20.29 -0.07
N GLU A 317 -6.47 19.56 0.92
CA GLU A 317 -6.38 19.73 2.37
C GLU A 317 -7.14 20.95 2.90
N SER A 318 -7.13 22.10 2.23
CA SER A 318 -7.84 23.31 2.73
C SER A 318 -8.12 24.34 1.63
N GLY A 319 -9.25 25.01 1.72
CA GLY A 319 -9.58 26.22 0.96
C GLY A 319 -9.02 27.53 1.58
N SER A 320 -8.21 27.45 2.63
CA SER A 320 -7.57 28.60 3.30
C SER A 320 -6.07 28.60 3.03
N GLN A 321 -5.53 29.69 2.45
CA GLN A 321 -4.08 29.84 2.22
C GLN A 321 -3.32 29.77 3.55
N GLN A 322 -3.83 30.42 4.60
CA GLN A 322 -3.20 30.40 5.92
C GLN A 322 -3.06 28.97 6.48
N VAL A 323 -4.06 28.11 6.27
CA VAL A 323 -4.00 26.71 6.68
C VAL A 323 -2.98 25.94 5.82
N LEU A 324 -3.00 26.13 4.50
CA LEU A 324 -2.04 25.49 3.59
C LEU A 324 -0.58 25.83 3.94
N ASP A 325 -0.33 27.09 4.31
CA ASP A 325 1.00 27.56 4.71
C ASP A 325 1.43 26.92 6.04
N ARG A 326 0.53 26.83 7.04
CA ARG A 326 0.79 26.14 8.32
C ARG A 326 1.06 24.64 8.11
N LEU A 327 0.34 24.01 7.18
CA LEU A 327 0.53 22.61 6.81
C LEU A 327 1.81 22.38 5.99
N LYS A 328 2.52 23.44 5.60
CA LYS A 328 3.64 23.39 4.65
C LYS A 328 3.29 22.64 3.37
N LYS A 329 2.03 22.83 2.92
CA LYS A 329 1.54 22.17 1.71
C LYS A 329 2.19 22.73 0.45
N GLU A 330 2.71 23.97 0.48
CA GLU A 330 3.37 24.67 -0.66
C GLU A 330 2.46 24.78 -1.90
N GLN A 331 1.15 24.84 -1.71
CA GLN A 331 0.14 25.06 -2.76
C GLN A 331 -0.48 26.44 -2.60
N THR A 332 -0.89 27.05 -3.72
CA THR A 332 -1.60 28.34 -3.72
C THR A 332 -3.05 28.16 -4.15
N LEU A 333 -3.97 28.91 -3.52
CA LEU A 333 -5.40 28.89 -3.87
C LEU A 333 -5.63 29.24 -5.35
N ASN A 334 -4.82 30.13 -5.93
CA ASN A 334 -4.92 30.49 -7.32
C ASN A 334 -4.67 29.29 -8.27
N ARG A 335 -3.75 28.39 -7.91
CA ARG A 335 -3.54 27.14 -8.66
C ARG A 335 -4.69 26.16 -8.48
N LEU A 336 -5.23 26.06 -7.26
CA LEU A 336 -6.38 25.21 -6.97
C LEU A 336 -7.60 25.67 -7.80
N ARG A 337 -7.89 26.97 -7.85
CA ARG A 337 -9.04 27.55 -8.59
C ARG A 337 -8.91 27.45 -10.12
N LYS A 338 -7.70 27.42 -10.67
CA LYS A 338 -7.51 27.27 -12.13
C LYS A 338 -7.87 25.88 -12.63
N ASN A 339 -7.86 24.87 -11.76
CA ASN A 339 -8.20 23.49 -12.10
C ASN A 339 -9.69 23.15 -11.94
N ASP A 340 -10.57 24.14 -11.64
CA ASP A 340 -12.04 23.97 -11.54
C ASP A 340 -12.73 23.52 -12.84
N ARG A 341 -12.00 23.41 -13.95
CA ARG A 341 -12.55 22.98 -15.26
C ARG A 341 -12.59 21.47 -15.45
N PHE A 342 -12.03 20.71 -14.52
CA PHE A 342 -12.10 19.26 -14.52
C PHE A 342 -13.05 18.84 -13.41
N SER A 343 -13.93 17.86 -13.66
CA SER A 343 -14.75 17.25 -12.62
C SER A 343 -13.81 16.57 -11.62
N VAL A 344 -13.44 17.30 -10.59
CA VAL A 344 -12.62 16.82 -9.50
C VAL A 344 -13.60 16.44 -8.40
N ASP A 345 -13.80 15.16 -8.20
CA ASP A 345 -14.48 14.68 -7.00
C ASP A 345 -13.55 14.93 -5.81
N TYR A 346 -13.92 15.92 -4.99
CA TYR A 346 -13.17 16.31 -3.82
C TYR A 346 -13.38 15.28 -2.70
N VAL A 347 -12.35 14.54 -2.34
CA VAL A 347 -12.32 13.87 -1.05
C VAL A 347 -11.64 14.82 -0.06
N VAL A 348 -12.43 15.48 0.77
CA VAL A 348 -11.93 16.19 1.96
C VAL A 348 -11.85 15.14 3.06
N GLY A 349 -10.60 14.74 3.41
CA GLY A 349 -10.33 13.91 4.58
C GLY A 349 -10.35 14.73 5.88
#